data_01fdda94c65b9c2e29c281c893ef1304
#
_entry.id   01fdda94c65b9c2e29c281c893ef1304
#
_cell.length_a   1.000
_cell.length_b   1.000
_cell.length_c   1.000
_cell.angle_alpha   90.00
_cell.angle_beta   90.00
_cell.angle_gamma   90.00
#
_symmetry.space_group_name_H-M   'P 1'
#
loop_
_entity.id
_entity.type
_entity.pdbx_description
1 polymer ?
#
loop_
_entity_poly.entity_id
_entity_poly.type
_entity_poly.pdbx_seq_one_letter_code
_entity_poly.pdbx_strand_id
1 'polypeptide(L)'
;MNKARAYLGRPGLVSALGSGLAEHLNGLLRPSENSPLTFSSEWVKGKNRAFGAVNRPLRPFPDHLPAEHRSRNNQLLWDALAQIEPQIQAVLSRYGADRIGVVIGTSVGGADENIPLFQHVADGGGWADIPFKQQAQLLSSPADFAAAAYGLRGACYGVSTACTSGARALISAARLLRLGVCDAVLCGGVDTLSPLTINGFASLEVLSDGIANPFSRNRNGINIGEAAAVFVMTRENDGDALPLLGYGASSDAHHMSSPRPDGLGAAQAFQVALNHAGLPPESIGWINLHGTGTLLNDGMESRAVAEVFGSQTAATSTKPLTGHTLGAAGALEAAFVWGIASRRDNPDGSLPPQLWDGQTDPELPSIALTVSSSRWPQGRRIGASSSFAFGGNNSVLIIGEEHAPMSD
;
A
#
# COMPACT_ATOMS: atom_id res chain seq x y z
N MET A 1 -29.60 7.12 -7.21
CA MET A 1 -28.53 8.14 -7.18
C MET A 1 -27.29 7.54 -7.83
N ASN A 2 -26.87 8.08 -8.95
CA ASN A 2 -25.65 7.63 -9.61
C ASN A 2 -24.47 7.93 -8.66
N LYS A 3 -23.84 6.88 -8.09
CA LYS A 3 -22.68 7.07 -7.20
C LYS A 3 -21.59 7.69 -8.02
N ALA A 4 -21.19 8.93 -7.72
CA ALA A 4 -20.05 9.57 -8.36
C ALA A 4 -18.84 8.63 -8.23
N ARG A 5 -18.34 8.17 -9.37
CA ARG A 5 -17.20 7.27 -9.45
C ARG A 5 -15.90 8.04 -9.17
N ALA A 6 -14.90 7.35 -8.69
CA ALA A 6 -13.56 7.88 -8.52
C ALA A 6 -12.61 7.05 -9.39
N TYR A 7 -11.78 7.73 -10.19
CA TYR A 7 -10.85 7.11 -11.12
C TYR A 7 -9.43 7.35 -10.63
N LEU A 8 -8.66 6.30 -10.57
CA LEU A 8 -7.24 6.31 -10.24
C LEU A 8 -6.44 6.46 -11.53
N GLY A 9 -5.74 7.56 -11.68
CA GLY A 9 -4.77 7.75 -12.75
C GLY A 9 -3.62 6.73 -12.66
N ARG A 10 -2.72 6.73 -13.64
CA ARG A 10 -1.52 5.87 -13.61
C ARG A 10 -0.70 6.17 -12.36
N PRO A 11 -0.35 5.15 -11.54
CA PRO A 11 0.37 5.37 -10.30
C PRO A 11 1.85 5.71 -10.50
N GLY A 12 2.38 6.54 -9.58
CA GLY A 12 3.81 6.66 -9.32
C GLY A 12 4.17 5.82 -8.11
N LEU A 13 5.22 5.00 -8.22
CA LEU A 13 5.61 4.10 -7.14
C LEU A 13 7.12 3.81 -7.11
N VAL A 14 7.63 3.59 -5.90
CA VAL A 14 8.99 3.18 -5.61
C VAL A 14 9.00 2.19 -4.45
N SER A 15 9.75 1.11 -4.58
CA SER A 15 9.93 0.08 -3.55
C SER A 15 11.22 -0.73 -3.80
N ALA A 16 11.43 -1.81 -3.08
CA ALA A 16 12.51 -2.76 -3.34
C ALA A 16 12.49 -3.34 -4.76
N LEU A 17 11.34 -3.37 -5.43
CA LEU A 17 11.19 -3.82 -6.82
C LEU A 17 11.70 -2.79 -7.85
N GLY A 18 12.01 -1.57 -7.44
CA GLY A 18 12.51 -0.52 -8.33
C GLY A 18 11.66 0.75 -8.30
N SER A 19 11.59 1.47 -9.43
CA SER A 19 10.88 2.74 -9.57
C SER A 19 10.02 2.74 -10.83
N GLY A 20 8.77 3.16 -10.68
CA GLY A 20 7.79 3.20 -11.76
C GLY A 20 7.06 1.87 -11.99
N LEU A 21 5.89 1.99 -12.60
CA LEU A 21 4.98 0.86 -12.78
C LEU A 21 5.61 -0.28 -13.60
N ALA A 22 6.40 0.04 -14.61
CA ALA A 22 6.97 -0.98 -15.51
C ALA A 22 7.96 -1.91 -14.80
N GLU A 23 8.87 -1.37 -13.96
CA GLU A 23 9.81 -2.18 -13.19
C GLU A 23 9.06 -3.09 -12.20
N HIS A 24 8.05 -2.54 -11.52
CA HIS A 24 7.24 -3.30 -10.57
C HIS A 24 6.48 -4.43 -11.26
N LEU A 25 5.80 -4.17 -12.38
CA LEU A 25 5.08 -5.21 -13.11
C LEU A 25 6.02 -6.30 -13.64
N ASN A 26 7.20 -5.92 -14.12
CA ASN A 26 8.19 -6.91 -14.52
C ASN A 26 8.63 -7.79 -13.34
N GLY A 27 8.94 -7.19 -12.17
CA GLY A 27 9.32 -7.95 -10.97
C GLY A 27 8.19 -8.82 -10.41
N LEU A 28 6.94 -8.36 -10.50
CA LEU A 28 5.77 -9.11 -10.04
C LEU A 28 5.42 -10.28 -10.96
N LEU A 29 5.42 -10.07 -12.28
CA LEU A 29 4.98 -11.06 -13.26
C LEU A 29 6.08 -12.05 -13.66
N ARG A 30 7.34 -11.65 -13.51
CA ARG A 30 8.54 -12.42 -13.83
C ARG A 30 9.56 -12.31 -12.69
N PRO A 31 9.22 -12.81 -11.49
CA PRO A 31 10.11 -12.69 -10.36
C PRO A 31 11.44 -13.40 -10.66
N SER A 32 12.54 -12.75 -10.30
CA SER A 32 13.88 -13.32 -10.34
C SER A 32 14.00 -14.44 -9.30
N GLU A 33 14.91 -15.39 -9.55
CA GLU A 33 15.31 -16.38 -8.54
C GLU A 33 15.95 -15.71 -7.31
N ASN A 34 16.61 -14.55 -7.53
CA ASN A 34 17.15 -13.74 -6.44
C ASN A 34 16.06 -12.81 -5.90
N SER A 35 15.82 -12.89 -4.59
CA SER A 35 14.91 -11.95 -3.93
C SER A 35 15.40 -10.51 -4.06
N PRO A 36 14.52 -9.54 -4.31
CA PRO A 36 14.87 -8.11 -4.25
C PRO A 36 15.11 -7.60 -2.83
N LEU A 37 14.79 -8.40 -1.81
CA LEU A 37 15.03 -8.03 -0.42
C LEU A 37 16.52 -8.16 -0.07
N THR A 38 17.02 -7.20 0.70
CA THR A 38 18.42 -7.13 1.13
C THR A 38 18.58 -7.61 2.55
N PHE A 39 19.50 -8.54 2.79
CA PHE A 39 19.84 -8.97 4.14
C PHE A 39 20.77 -7.95 4.82
N SER A 40 20.43 -7.58 6.06
CA SER A 40 21.21 -6.65 6.88
C SER A 40 21.19 -7.05 8.35
N SER A 41 22.32 -6.88 9.02
CA SER A 41 22.47 -7.02 10.49
C SER A 41 22.46 -5.68 11.23
N GLU A 42 22.30 -4.57 10.51
CA GLU A 42 22.36 -3.22 11.09
C GLU A 42 21.09 -2.87 11.89
N TRP A 43 19.95 -3.39 11.47
CA TRP A 43 18.63 -3.02 12.01
C TRP A 43 18.27 -3.74 13.32
N VAL A 44 18.66 -5.00 13.44
CA VAL A 44 18.33 -5.84 14.61
C VAL A 44 19.61 -6.41 15.19
N LYS A 45 19.95 -5.99 16.39
CA LYS A 45 21.22 -6.38 17.05
C LYS A 45 21.37 -7.93 17.09
N GLY A 46 22.48 -8.39 16.53
CA GLY A 46 22.85 -9.82 16.54
C GLY A 46 22.04 -10.70 15.59
N LYS A 47 21.20 -10.13 14.72
CA LYS A 47 20.39 -10.91 13.77
C LYS A 47 20.50 -10.32 12.36
N ASN A 48 20.77 -11.19 11.39
CA ASN A 48 20.72 -10.84 9.97
C ASN A 48 19.32 -11.11 9.44
N ARG A 49 18.62 -10.08 8.92
CA ARG A 49 17.23 -10.16 8.48
C ARG A 49 17.08 -9.56 7.08
N ALA A 50 16.10 -10.02 6.34
CA ALA A 50 15.78 -9.50 5.02
C ALA A 50 14.83 -8.29 5.13
N PHE A 51 15.15 -7.22 4.38
CA PHE A 51 14.38 -5.99 4.33
C PHE A 51 14.13 -5.56 2.88
N GLY A 52 12.95 -5.04 2.62
CA GLY A 52 12.60 -4.44 1.33
C GLY A 52 13.11 -3.00 1.25
N ALA A 53 14.41 -2.83 1.15
CA ALA A 53 15.05 -1.51 1.06
C ALA A 53 15.04 -0.96 -0.37
N VAL A 54 14.89 0.36 -0.50
CA VAL A 54 15.08 1.09 -1.77
C VAL A 54 16.56 1.42 -1.92
N ASN A 55 17.30 0.52 -2.58
CA ASN A 55 18.75 0.57 -2.77
C ASN A 55 19.14 1.34 -4.04
N ARG A 56 18.60 2.56 -4.22
CA ARG A 56 18.90 3.43 -5.34
C ARG A 56 18.99 4.89 -4.88
N PRO A 57 19.73 5.75 -5.59
CA PRO A 57 19.68 7.18 -5.32
C PRO A 57 18.25 7.70 -5.52
N LEU A 58 17.73 8.38 -4.51
CA LEU A 58 16.44 9.07 -4.59
C LEU A 58 16.63 10.46 -5.20
N ARG A 59 15.57 10.97 -5.84
CA ARG A 59 15.56 12.30 -6.42
C ARG A 59 15.85 13.36 -5.34
N PRO A 60 16.73 14.37 -5.62
CA PRO A 60 16.96 15.46 -4.68
C PRO A 60 15.68 16.28 -4.47
N PHE A 61 15.54 16.87 -3.29
CA PHE A 61 14.43 17.74 -2.98
C PHE A 61 14.40 18.97 -3.89
N PRO A 62 13.21 19.51 -4.18
CA PRO A 62 13.09 20.81 -4.84
C PRO A 62 13.75 21.92 -4.01
N ASP A 63 14.53 22.78 -4.66
CA ASP A 63 15.28 23.84 -3.98
C ASP A 63 14.39 24.87 -3.27
N HIS A 64 13.16 25.06 -3.77
CA HIS A 64 12.21 26.02 -3.24
C HIS A 64 11.53 25.56 -1.94
N LEU A 65 11.68 24.30 -1.53
CA LEU A 65 11.04 23.80 -0.32
C LEU A 65 11.88 24.06 0.92
N PRO A 66 11.23 24.49 2.04
CA PRO A 66 11.89 24.66 3.33
C PRO A 66 12.56 23.38 3.82
N ALA A 67 13.65 23.55 4.57
CA ALA A 67 14.41 22.42 5.10
C ALA A 67 13.61 21.51 6.05
N GLU A 68 12.56 22.05 6.68
CA GLU A 68 11.67 21.34 7.59
C GLU A 68 10.88 20.21 6.92
N HIS A 69 10.71 20.26 5.58
CA HIS A 69 10.10 19.19 4.81
C HIS A 69 11.08 18.06 4.44
N ARG A 70 12.37 18.22 4.75
CA ARG A 70 13.38 17.25 4.36
C ARG A 70 13.44 16.09 5.34
N SER A 71 12.86 14.97 4.92
CA SER A 71 12.99 13.67 5.59
C SER A 71 13.13 12.58 4.54
N ARG A 72 13.74 11.43 4.90
CA ARG A 72 13.79 10.29 3.97
C ARG A 72 12.40 9.86 3.51
N ASN A 73 11.41 9.92 4.40
CA ASN A 73 10.01 9.60 4.08
C ASN A 73 9.47 10.50 2.95
N ASN A 74 9.65 11.83 3.08
CA ASN A 74 9.22 12.78 2.07
C ASN A 74 10.05 12.67 0.77
N GLN A 75 11.34 12.30 0.86
CA GLN A 75 12.17 12.09 -0.31
C GLN A 75 11.70 10.88 -1.13
N LEU A 76 11.32 9.79 -0.46
CA LEU A 76 10.75 8.61 -1.10
C LEU A 76 9.42 8.95 -1.79
N LEU A 77 8.58 9.73 -1.10
CA LEU A 77 7.34 10.26 -1.67
C LEU A 77 7.61 11.13 -2.91
N TRP A 78 8.64 11.99 -2.85
CA TRP A 78 9.02 12.87 -3.96
C TRP A 78 9.42 12.08 -5.21
N ASP A 79 10.14 10.96 -5.05
CA ASP A 79 10.51 10.09 -6.16
C ASP A 79 9.29 9.48 -6.87
N ALA A 80 8.26 9.11 -6.10
CA ALA A 80 7.00 8.62 -6.63
C ALA A 80 6.14 9.73 -7.29
N LEU A 81 6.06 10.92 -6.68
CA LEU A 81 5.32 12.07 -7.19
C LEU A 81 5.85 12.55 -8.54
N ALA A 82 7.17 12.55 -8.72
CA ALA A 82 7.80 12.97 -9.97
C ALA A 82 7.36 12.14 -11.19
N GLN A 83 6.97 10.88 -10.98
CA GLN A 83 6.51 9.99 -12.05
C GLN A 83 5.12 10.34 -12.56
N ILE A 84 4.31 11.01 -11.74
CA ILE A 84 2.94 11.43 -12.07
C ILE A 84 2.81 12.95 -12.19
N GLU A 85 3.92 13.67 -12.25
CA GLU A 85 3.94 15.13 -12.37
C GLU A 85 3.07 15.66 -13.54
N PRO A 86 3.10 15.07 -14.74
CA PRO A 86 2.21 15.50 -15.82
C PRO A 86 0.71 15.43 -15.45
N GLN A 87 0.29 14.42 -14.69
CA GLN A 87 -1.09 14.28 -14.22
C GLN A 87 -1.42 15.35 -13.16
N ILE A 88 -0.48 15.66 -12.26
CA ILE A 88 -0.63 16.71 -11.24
C ILE A 88 -0.78 18.06 -11.92
N GLN A 89 0.07 18.38 -12.89
CA GLN A 89 0.01 19.64 -13.65
C GLN A 89 -1.29 19.77 -14.46
N ALA A 90 -1.77 18.66 -15.05
CA ALA A 90 -3.03 18.64 -15.78
C ALA A 90 -4.23 18.98 -14.90
N VAL A 91 -4.35 18.35 -13.71
CA VAL A 91 -5.45 18.67 -12.78
C VAL A 91 -5.30 20.05 -12.15
N LEU A 92 -4.07 20.52 -11.91
CA LEU A 92 -3.78 21.87 -11.41
C LEU A 92 -4.24 22.94 -12.41
N SER A 93 -3.92 22.75 -13.69
CA SER A 93 -4.37 23.63 -14.77
C SER A 93 -5.89 23.62 -14.94
N ARG A 94 -6.53 22.45 -14.77
CA ARG A 94 -7.97 22.28 -15.00
C ARG A 94 -8.83 22.81 -13.86
N TYR A 95 -8.45 22.52 -12.61
CA TYR A 95 -9.31 22.76 -11.44
C TYR A 95 -8.82 23.89 -10.53
N GLY A 96 -7.54 24.27 -10.65
CA GLY A 96 -6.90 25.22 -9.76
C GLY A 96 -6.51 24.62 -8.40
N ALA A 97 -5.54 25.25 -7.74
CA ALA A 97 -4.91 24.74 -6.53
C ALA A 97 -5.88 24.52 -5.36
N ASP A 98 -6.92 25.35 -5.23
CA ASP A 98 -7.89 25.30 -4.13
C ASP A 98 -8.85 24.09 -4.23
N ARG A 99 -8.93 23.47 -5.41
CA ARG A 99 -9.82 22.34 -5.69
C ARG A 99 -9.11 20.98 -5.67
N ILE A 100 -7.80 20.97 -5.43
CA ILE A 100 -6.99 19.74 -5.40
C ILE A 100 -6.63 19.45 -3.95
N GLY A 101 -7.14 18.32 -3.44
CA GLY A 101 -6.81 17.82 -2.09
C GLY A 101 -5.55 16.97 -2.09
N VAL A 102 -4.99 16.77 -0.90
CA VAL A 102 -3.85 15.86 -0.65
C VAL A 102 -4.17 14.96 0.54
N VAL A 103 -4.12 13.65 0.35
CA VAL A 103 -4.36 12.66 1.42
C VAL A 103 -3.30 11.56 1.33
N ILE A 104 -2.35 11.56 2.27
CA ILE A 104 -1.26 10.59 2.30
C ILE A 104 -1.32 9.72 3.56
N GLY A 105 -1.24 8.41 3.35
CA GLY A 105 -1.14 7.43 4.44
C GLY A 105 0.31 7.22 4.87
N THR A 106 0.57 7.17 6.17
CA THR A 106 1.88 6.83 6.74
C THR A 106 1.70 6.26 8.14
N SER A 107 2.61 5.40 8.60
CA SER A 107 2.58 4.89 9.97
C SER A 107 3.58 5.60 10.89
N VAL A 108 4.66 6.15 10.34
CA VAL A 108 5.78 6.72 11.10
C VAL A 108 6.05 8.18 10.74
N GLY A 109 5.70 8.60 9.52
CA GLY A 109 6.11 9.91 9.01
C GLY A 109 7.64 10.00 8.87
N GLY A 110 8.20 11.16 9.20
CA GLY A 110 9.65 11.39 9.20
C GLY A 110 10.27 11.37 10.60
N ALA A 111 9.70 10.61 11.55
CA ALA A 111 10.12 10.60 12.96
C ALA A 111 11.61 10.30 13.15
N ASP A 112 12.21 9.48 12.28
CA ASP A 112 13.63 9.09 12.33
C ASP A 112 14.58 10.27 12.19
N GLU A 113 14.13 11.39 11.63
CA GLU A 113 14.93 12.61 11.52
C GLU A 113 15.30 13.22 12.88
N ASN A 114 14.62 12.80 13.96
CA ASN A 114 14.93 13.21 15.32
C ASN A 114 15.79 12.19 16.11
N ILE A 115 16.13 11.05 15.52
CA ILE A 115 17.00 10.04 16.15
C ILE A 115 18.34 10.63 16.60
N PRO A 116 19.05 11.48 15.80
CA PRO A 116 20.31 12.07 16.23
C PRO A 116 20.17 12.93 17.50
N LEU A 117 19.06 13.67 17.67
CA LEU A 117 18.78 14.41 18.90
C LEU A 117 18.59 13.47 20.08
N PHE A 118 17.74 12.44 19.92
CA PHE A 118 17.45 11.49 21.00
C PHE A 118 18.70 10.73 21.44
N GLN A 119 19.55 10.36 20.49
CA GLN A 119 20.81 9.68 20.78
C GLN A 119 21.80 10.59 21.50
N HIS A 120 21.95 11.85 21.04
CA HIS A 120 22.77 12.85 21.70
C HIS A 120 22.35 13.07 23.17
N VAL A 121 21.06 13.19 23.43
CA VAL A 121 20.53 13.33 24.79
C VAL A 121 20.76 12.07 25.65
N ALA A 122 20.59 10.88 25.07
CA ALA A 122 20.86 9.62 25.75
C ALA A 122 22.34 9.48 26.15
N ASP A 123 23.24 10.06 25.35
CA ASP A 123 24.70 10.10 25.62
C ASP A 123 25.10 11.24 26.58
N GLY A 124 24.13 11.96 27.17
CA GLY A 124 24.37 13.00 28.17
C GLY A 124 24.41 14.43 27.64
N GLY A 125 24.12 14.64 26.36
CA GLY A 125 24.01 15.97 25.75
C GLY A 125 22.72 16.71 26.09
N GLY A 126 22.66 18.00 25.74
CA GLY A 126 21.50 18.84 26.02
C GLY A 126 20.44 18.80 24.92
N TRP A 127 19.15 18.94 25.30
CA TRP A 127 18.03 19.03 24.37
C TRP A 127 18.11 20.22 23.39
N ALA A 128 18.85 21.26 23.74
CA ALA A 128 19.00 22.46 22.93
C ALA A 128 20.15 22.37 21.91
N ASP A 129 21.00 21.33 21.99
CA ASP A 129 22.21 21.23 21.18
C ASP A 129 21.92 20.84 19.73
N ILE A 130 20.86 20.09 19.51
CA ILE A 130 20.40 19.68 18.19
C ILE A 130 18.93 20.09 18.02
N PRO A 131 18.59 20.82 16.93
CA PRO A 131 17.20 21.26 16.71
C PRO A 131 16.23 20.08 16.56
N PHE A 132 15.13 20.11 17.32
CA PHE A 132 14.02 19.19 17.13
C PHE A 132 13.27 19.51 15.82
N LYS A 133 13.17 18.54 14.94
CA LYS A 133 12.45 18.66 13.64
C LYS A 133 10.97 18.36 13.82
N GLN A 134 10.22 19.34 14.29
CA GLN A 134 8.79 19.18 14.63
C GLN A 134 7.96 18.74 13.42
N GLN A 135 8.16 19.36 12.24
CA GLN A 135 7.39 19.02 11.04
C GLN A 135 7.60 17.57 10.60
N ALA A 136 8.83 17.06 10.72
CA ALA A 136 9.11 15.66 10.39
C ALA A 136 8.40 14.67 11.33
N GLN A 137 8.16 15.07 12.58
CA GLN A 137 7.48 14.24 13.59
C GLN A 137 5.97 14.09 13.35
N LEU A 138 5.36 14.98 12.58
CA LEU A 138 3.92 14.96 12.32
C LEU A 138 3.55 13.88 11.30
N LEU A 139 2.48 13.14 11.56
CA LEU A 139 1.93 12.17 10.60
C LEU A 139 1.30 12.85 9.36
N SER A 140 1.05 14.17 9.43
CA SER A 140 0.66 14.97 8.27
C SER A 140 1.83 15.35 7.36
N SER A 141 3.08 15.23 7.83
CA SER A 141 4.29 15.68 7.14
C SER A 141 4.35 15.31 5.65
N PRO A 142 4.07 14.05 5.22
CA PRO A 142 4.11 13.73 3.80
C PRO A 142 2.99 14.40 2.99
N ALA A 143 1.83 14.64 3.57
CA ALA A 143 0.76 15.36 2.90
C ALA A 143 1.09 16.86 2.77
N ASP A 144 1.57 17.48 3.86
CA ASP A 144 2.01 18.87 3.90
C ASP A 144 3.16 19.12 2.89
N PHE A 145 4.12 18.19 2.82
CA PHE A 145 5.20 18.22 1.83
C PHE A 145 4.67 18.20 0.40
N ALA A 146 3.78 17.25 0.07
CA ALA A 146 3.24 17.14 -1.28
C ALA A 146 2.39 18.36 -1.66
N ALA A 147 1.63 18.91 -0.73
CA ALA A 147 0.87 20.15 -0.94
C ALA A 147 1.81 21.35 -1.19
N ALA A 148 2.86 21.50 -0.39
CA ALA A 148 3.85 22.57 -0.55
C ALA A 148 4.61 22.45 -1.86
N ALA A 149 5.01 21.22 -2.26
CA ALA A 149 5.77 20.98 -3.49
C ALA A 149 5.05 21.45 -4.77
N TYR A 150 3.73 21.34 -4.79
CA TYR A 150 2.91 21.71 -5.94
C TYR A 150 2.01 22.94 -5.71
N GLY A 151 2.13 23.60 -4.55
CA GLY A 151 1.31 24.77 -4.20
C GLY A 151 -0.19 24.46 -4.09
N LEU A 152 -0.57 23.23 -3.70
CA LEU A 152 -1.95 22.79 -3.55
C LEU A 152 -2.56 23.37 -2.28
N ARG A 153 -3.82 23.79 -2.33
CA ARG A 153 -4.52 24.49 -1.23
C ARG A 153 -5.88 23.89 -0.88
N GLY A 154 -6.25 22.77 -1.48
CA GLY A 154 -7.44 22.01 -1.08
C GLY A 154 -7.27 21.31 0.26
N ALA A 155 -8.21 20.42 0.61
CA ALA A 155 -8.14 19.62 1.84
C ALA A 155 -6.82 18.81 1.89
N CYS A 156 -6.02 19.02 2.95
CA CYS A 156 -4.70 18.38 3.10
C CYS A 156 -4.59 17.73 4.48
N TYR A 157 -4.33 16.42 4.54
CA TYR A 157 -4.12 15.72 5.80
C TYR A 157 -3.46 14.35 5.63
N GLY A 158 -2.81 13.89 6.71
CA GLY A 158 -2.28 12.53 6.83
C GLY A 158 -3.33 11.55 7.35
N VAL A 159 -3.23 10.28 6.95
CA VAL A 159 -4.00 9.17 7.51
C VAL A 159 -3.04 8.18 8.15
N SER A 160 -3.26 7.85 9.43
CA SER A 160 -2.47 6.85 10.15
C SER A 160 -3.37 5.83 10.83
N THR A 161 -3.45 4.66 10.21
CA THR A 161 -4.20 3.48 10.67
C THR A 161 -3.34 2.22 10.52
N ALA A 162 -2.06 2.33 10.87
CA ALA A 162 -1.03 1.31 10.70
C ALA A 162 -0.99 0.79 9.25
N CYS A 163 -0.98 -0.53 9.03
CA CYS A 163 -0.82 -1.13 7.70
C CYS A 163 -1.95 -0.81 6.70
N THR A 164 -3.08 -0.28 7.15
CA THR A 164 -4.20 0.13 6.29
C THR A 164 -4.11 1.60 5.84
N SER A 165 -3.11 2.38 6.30
CA SER A 165 -3.04 3.83 6.10
C SER A 165 -3.17 4.25 4.64
N GLY A 166 -2.40 3.64 3.73
CA GLY A 166 -2.44 3.94 2.30
C GLY A 166 -3.80 3.62 1.65
N ALA A 167 -4.38 2.45 1.97
CA ALA A 167 -5.71 2.09 1.48
C ALA A 167 -6.79 3.05 2.01
N ARG A 168 -6.71 3.44 3.29
CA ARG A 168 -7.62 4.41 3.91
C ARG A 168 -7.46 5.82 3.32
N ALA A 169 -6.26 6.21 2.92
CA ALA A 169 -6.02 7.47 2.22
C ALA A 169 -6.75 7.49 0.86
N LEU A 170 -6.70 6.39 0.08
CA LEU A 170 -7.46 6.25 -1.16
C LEU A 170 -8.98 6.29 -0.92
N ILE A 171 -9.48 5.64 0.13
CA ILE A 171 -10.89 5.71 0.52
C ILE A 171 -11.29 7.13 0.91
N SER A 172 -10.46 7.84 1.67
CA SER A 172 -10.67 9.23 2.06
C SER A 172 -10.73 10.15 0.83
N ALA A 173 -9.80 9.99 -0.11
CA ALA A 173 -9.78 10.73 -1.37
C ALA A 173 -11.08 10.55 -2.17
N ALA A 174 -11.53 9.30 -2.32
CA ALA A 174 -12.80 9.01 -3.01
C ALA A 174 -14.01 9.65 -2.31
N ARG A 175 -14.00 9.75 -0.99
CA ARG A 175 -15.05 10.44 -0.22
C ARG A 175 -15.03 11.95 -0.43
N LEU A 176 -13.85 12.60 -0.45
CA LEU A 176 -13.72 14.02 -0.74
C LEU A 176 -14.27 14.37 -2.13
N LEU A 177 -13.94 13.55 -3.14
CA LEU A 177 -14.48 13.70 -4.49
C LEU A 177 -16.00 13.54 -4.53
N ARG A 178 -16.54 12.49 -3.88
CA ARG A 178 -17.99 12.23 -3.83
C ARG A 178 -18.76 13.34 -3.15
N LEU A 179 -18.18 13.96 -2.12
CA LEU A 179 -18.80 15.08 -1.38
C LEU A 179 -18.61 16.43 -2.10
N GLY A 180 -17.86 16.48 -3.22
CA GLY A 180 -17.59 17.73 -3.94
C GLY A 180 -16.65 18.68 -3.19
N VAL A 181 -15.96 18.23 -2.15
CA VAL A 181 -14.96 19.02 -1.42
C VAL A 181 -13.76 19.32 -2.32
N CYS A 182 -13.34 18.34 -3.12
CA CYS A 182 -12.28 18.46 -4.10
C CYS A 182 -12.77 18.02 -5.48
N ASP A 183 -12.10 18.45 -6.54
CA ASP A 183 -12.32 17.99 -7.92
C ASP A 183 -11.24 16.99 -8.36
N ALA A 184 -10.05 17.08 -7.76
CA ALA A 184 -9.00 16.07 -7.83
C ALA A 184 -8.38 15.88 -6.44
N VAL A 185 -7.78 14.71 -6.19
CA VAL A 185 -7.05 14.44 -4.95
C VAL A 185 -5.76 13.69 -5.28
N LEU A 186 -4.63 14.26 -4.83
CA LEU A 186 -3.36 13.56 -4.78
C LEU A 186 -3.37 12.66 -3.55
N CYS A 187 -3.30 11.35 -3.74
CA CYS A 187 -3.49 10.40 -2.64
C CYS A 187 -2.60 9.17 -2.79
N GLY A 188 -2.32 8.53 -1.67
CA GLY A 188 -1.46 7.35 -1.64
C GLY A 188 -0.91 7.06 -0.26
N GLY A 189 0.28 6.47 -0.22
CA GLY A 189 0.95 6.14 1.03
C GLY A 189 2.46 6.10 0.90
N VAL A 190 3.15 6.36 2.01
CA VAL A 190 4.61 6.30 2.11
C VAL A 190 5.03 5.87 3.50
N ASP A 191 5.97 4.95 3.59
CA ASP A 191 6.74 4.65 4.81
C ASP A 191 8.15 4.20 4.44
N THR A 192 9.09 4.50 5.33
CA THR A 192 10.49 4.14 5.23
C THR A 192 10.85 3.04 6.23
N LEU A 193 11.95 2.33 5.99
CA LEU A 193 12.59 1.52 7.03
C LEU A 193 12.95 2.42 8.21
N SER A 194 12.51 2.03 9.40
CA SER A 194 12.70 2.80 10.62
C SER A 194 13.14 1.89 11.77
N PRO A 195 14.18 2.26 12.54
CA PRO A 195 14.57 1.53 13.75
C PRO A 195 13.41 1.37 14.73
N LEU A 196 12.51 2.35 14.83
CA LEU A 196 11.35 2.29 15.71
C LEU A 196 10.43 1.11 15.35
N THR A 197 10.00 1.02 14.10
CA THR A 197 9.09 -0.03 13.65
C THR A 197 9.78 -1.39 13.59
N ILE A 198 11.00 -1.45 13.06
CA ILE A 198 11.75 -2.70 12.92
C ILE A 198 12.01 -3.32 14.30
N ASN A 199 12.50 -2.55 15.28
CA ASN A 199 12.74 -3.07 16.62
C ASN A 199 11.44 -3.34 17.40
N GLY A 200 10.38 -2.59 17.13
CA GLY A 200 9.04 -2.89 17.63
C GLY A 200 8.56 -4.27 17.18
N PHE A 201 8.63 -4.57 15.88
CA PHE A 201 8.28 -5.89 15.35
C PHE A 201 9.25 -7.00 15.79
N ALA A 202 10.55 -6.67 15.91
CA ALA A 202 11.54 -7.61 16.46
C ALA A 202 11.23 -8.01 17.90
N SER A 203 10.76 -7.08 18.75
CA SER A 203 10.39 -7.34 20.14
C SER A 203 9.12 -8.19 20.28
N LEU A 204 8.27 -8.19 19.24
CA LEU A 204 7.10 -9.06 19.16
C LEU A 204 7.42 -10.44 18.56
N GLU A 205 8.68 -10.68 18.18
CA GLU A 205 9.16 -11.94 17.59
C GLU A 205 8.43 -12.33 16.29
N VAL A 206 7.99 -11.33 15.50
CA VAL A 206 7.23 -11.56 14.26
C VAL A 206 8.05 -11.32 12.99
N LEU A 207 9.36 -11.00 13.10
CA LEU A 207 10.23 -10.89 11.94
C LEU A 207 10.67 -12.28 11.46
N SER A 208 10.55 -12.52 10.14
CA SER A 208 11.02 -13.75 9.51
C SER A 208 12.54 -13.92 9.62
N ASP A 209 13.00 -15.13 9.76
CA ASP A 209 14.43 -15.48 9.73
C ASP A 209 15.02 -15.41 8.32
N GLY A 210 14.21 -15.59 7.31
CA GLY A 210 14.55 -15.53 5.89
C GLY A 210 13.62 -14.63 5.11
N ILE A 211 13.33 -14.98 3.87
CA ILE A 211 12.26 -14.36 3.11
C ILE A 211 10.92 -14.86 3.62
N ALA A 212 9.98 -13.93 3.82
CA ALA A 212 8.63 -14.27 4.27
C ALA A 212 7.98 -15.30 3.33
N ASN A 213 7.26 -16.26 3.92
CA ASN A 213 6.69 -17.40 3.23
C ASN A 213 5.16 -17.48 3.46
N PRO A 214 4.38 -16.49 2.93
CA PRO A 214 2.96 -16.37 3.22
C PRO A 214 2.17 -17.61 2.83
N PHE A 215 1.25 -18.00 3.72
CA PHE A 215 0.35 -19.17 3.61
C PHE A 215 1.03 -20.55 3.64
N SER A 216 2.35 -20.60 3.73
CA SER A 216 3.08 -21.85 3.97
C SER A 216 2.87 -22.38 5.37
N ARG A 217 2.91 -23.70 5.53
CA ARG A 217 3.05 -24.33 6.85
C ARG A 217 4.33 -23.92 7.58
N ASN A 218 5.36 -23.51 6.85
CA ASN A 218 6.66 -23.07 7.36
C ASN A 218 6.76 -21.55 7.53
N ARG A 219 5.65 -20.80 7.43
CA ARG A 219 5.65 -19.36 7.65
C ARG A 219 6.07 -19.02 9.07
N ASN A 220 6.94 -18.05 9.22
CA ASN A 220 7.53 -17.72 10.52
C ASN A 220 7.65 -16.20 10.79
N GLY A 221 7.03 -15.38 9.95
CA GLY A 221 7.02 -13.94 10.19
C GLY A 221 7.11 -13.08 8.92
N ILE A 222 7.26 -11.78 9.14
CA ILE A 222 7.29 -10.74 8.12
C ILE A 222 8.72 -10.29 7.80
N ASN A 223 8.92 -9.75 6.59
CA ASN A 223 10.02 -8.85 6.31
C ASN A 223 9.47 -7.42 6.25
N ILE A 224 10.14 -6.45 6.87
CA ILE A 224 9.76 -5.04 6.75
C ILE A 224 10.33 -4.48 5.46
N GLY A 225 9.57 -3.60 4.81
CA GLY A 225 9.98 -2.89 3.60
C GLY A 225 9.65 -1.40 3.67
N GLU A 226 10.21 -0.65 2.74
CA GLU A 226 9.88 0.75 2.51
C GLU A 226 9.32 0.96 1.10
N ALA A 227 8.40 1.90 0.95
CA ALA A 227 7.82 2.26 -0.35
C ALA A 227 7.12 3.61 -0.31
N ALA A 228 6.91 4.18 -1.50
CA ALA A 228 5.90 5.18 -1.74
C ALA A 228 5.06 4.77 -2.95
N ALA A 229 3.74 4.98 -2.88
CA ALA A 229 2.84 4.81 -4.02
C ALA A 229 1.77 5.90 -3.98
N VAL A 230 1.57 6.58 -5.12
CA VAL A 230 0.70 7.75 -5.23
C VAL A 230 -0.11 7.72 -6.51
N PHE A 231 -1.27 8.36 -6.45
CA PHE A 231 -2.21 8.53 -7.55
C PHE A 231 -2.73 9.96 -7.60
N VAL A 232 -3.09 10.42 -8.79
CA VAL A 232 -4.08 11.47 -8.97
C VAL A 232 -5.43 10.80 -9.12
N MET A 233 -6.37 11.12 -8.25
CA MET A 233 -7.75 10.59 -8.27
C MET A 233 -8.71 11.68 -8.68
N THR A 234 -9.60 11.41 -9.64
CA THR A 234 -10.60 12.35 -10.19
C THR A 234 -11.98 11.71 -10.29
N ARG A 235 -13.01 12.51 -10.60
CA ARG A 235 -14.35 11.99 -10.93
C ARG A 235 -14.53 11.58 -12.39
N GLU A 236 -13.59 11.92 -13.23
CA GLU A 236 -13.66 11.70 -14.67
C GLU A 236 -12.57 10.74 -15.11
N ASN A 237 -12.88 9.91 -16.10
CA ASN A 237 -11.91 9.01 -16.71
C ASN A 237 -11.14 9.78 -17.80
N ASP A 238 -9.88 10.06 -17.56
CA ASP A 238 -8.99 10.73 -18.50
C ASP A 238 -8.23 9.73 -19.40
N GLY A 239 -8.88 8.65 -19.80
CA GLY A 239 -8.39 7.67 -20.77
C GLY A 239 -7.78 6.41 -20.13
N ASP A 240 -6.57 6.48 -19.59
CA ASP A 240 -5.87 5.33 -19.00
C ASP A 240 -6.25 5.04 -17.52
N ALA A 241 -7.12 5.84 -16.90
CA ALA A 241 -7.48 5.69 -15.49
C ALA A 241 -8.39 4.47 -15.26
N LEU A 242 -8.19 3.78 -14.15
CA LEU A 242 -9.07 2.70 -13.71
C LEU A 242 -9.94 3.16 -12.52
N PRO A 243 -11.22 2.80 -12.50
CA PRO A 243 -12.08 3.14 -11.39
C PRO A 243 -11.74 2.39 -10.11
N LEU A 244 -11.82 3.08 -8.99
CA LEU A 244 -12.02 2.50 -7.68
C LEU A 244 -13.49 2.08 -7.59
N LEU A 245 -13.79 0.84 -8.00
CA LEU A 245 -15.16 0.31 -8.12
C LEU A 245 -15.84 0.19 -6.76
N GLY A 246 -15.08 -0.23 -5.75
CA GLY A 246 -15.58 -0.40 -4.40
C GLY A 246 -14.50 -0.32 -3.35
N TYR A 247 -14.94 -0.05 -2.13
CA TYR A 247 -14.06 -0.11 -0.96
C TYR A 247 -14.86 -0.50 0.28
N GLY A 248 -14.20 -1.19 1.18
CA GLY A 248 -14.76 -1.61 2.46
C GLY A 248 -13.79 -1.35 3.60
N ALA A 249 -14.35 -1.18 4.77
CA ALA A 249 -13.59 -0.97 5.98
C ALA A 249 -14.38 -1.50 7.18
N SER A 250 -13.66 -2.13 8.11
CA SER A 250 -14.19 -2.65 9.37
C SER A 250 -13.18 -2.50 10.50
N SER A 251 -13.58 -2.89 11.69
CA SER A 251 -12.69 -3.02 12.84
C SER A 251 -12.98 -4.31 13.57
N ASP A 252 -11.94 -5.06 13.92
CA ASP A 252 -12.06 -6.32 14.67
C ASP A 252 -12.55 -6.11 16.09
N ALA A 253 -12.19 -4.99 16.72
CA ALA A 253 -12.44 -4.69 18.13
C ALA A 253 -12.06 -5.87 19.06
N HIS A 254 -10.93 -6.55 18.76
CA HIS A 254 -10.51 -7.79 19.40
C HIS A 254 -9.24 -7.62 20.25
N HIS A 255 -8.11 -7.25 19.64
CA HIS A 255 -6.82 -7.10 20.31
C HIS A 255 -5.95 -6.04 19.59
N MET A 256 -4.97 -5.44 20.31
CA MET A 256 -4.14 -4.38 19.74
C MET A 256 -3.13 -4.86 18.68
N SER A 257 -2.64 -6.10 18.78
CA SER A 257 -1.60 -6.64 17.88
C SER A 257 -1.98 -7.97 17.21
N SER A 258 -3.12 -8.57 17.56
CA SER A 258 -3.57 -9.84 16.99
C SER A 258 -4.89 -9.64 16.24
N PRO A 259 -5.02 -10.16 15.02
CA PRO A 259 -6.29 -10.13 14.30
C PRO A 259 -7.32 -11.04 15.00
N ARG A 260 -8.59 -10.79 14.73
CA ARG A 260 -9.68 -11.64 15.17
C ARG A 260 -9.57 -13.01 14.50
N PRO A 261 -9.41 -14.13 15.25
CA PRO A 261 -9.02 -15.42 14.67
C PRO A 261 -10.04 -16.02 13.70
N ASP A 262 -11.33 -15.70 13.86
CA ASP A 262 -12.41 -16.18 12.99
C ASP A 262 -12.47 -15.47 11.62
N GLY A 263 -11.73 -14.36 11.43
CA GLY A 263 -11.68 -13.60 10.18
C GLY A 263 -12.93 -12.77 9.89
N LEU A 264 -13.90 -12.67 10.80
CA LEU A 264 -15.15 -11.96 10.55
C LEU A 264 -14.96 -10.47 10.20
N GLY A 265 -13.99 -9.78 10.85
CA GLY A 265 -13.70 -8.39 10.53
C GLY A 265 -13.17 -8.23 9.10
N ALA A 266 -12.26 -9.09 8.68
CA ALA A 266 -11.72 -9.10 7.32
C ALA A 266 -12.80 -9.48 6.29
N ALA A 267 -13.60 -10.52 6.54
CA ALA A 267 -14.73 -10.92 5.70
C ALA A 267 -15.74 -9.77 5.55
N GLN A 268 -16.05 -9.06 6.63
CA GLN A 268 -16.94 -7.89 6.60
C GLN A 268 -16.35 -6.77 5.72
N ALA A 269 -15.04 -6.50 5.77
CA ALA A 269 -14.42 -5.50 4.91
C ALA A 269 -14.54 -5.86 3.43
N PHE A 270 -14.34 -7.14 3.05
CA PHE A 270 -14.58 -7.64 1.69
C PHE A 270 -16.04 -7.46 1.28
N GLN A 271 -16.99 -7.91 2.12
CA GLN A 271 -18.42 -7.81 1.82
C GLN A 271 -18.88 -6.36 1.63
N VAL A 272 -18.40 -5.43 2.48
CA VAL A 272 -18.70 -4.00 2.34
C VAL A 272 -18.13 -3.46 1.03
N ALA A 273 -16.93 -3.87 0.62
CA ALA A 273 -16.34 -3.45 -0.65
C ALA A 273 -17.12 -3.96 -1.85
N LEU A 274 -17.53 -5.23 -1.86
CA LEU A 274 -18.36 -5.84 -2.90
C LEU A 274 -19.73 -5.16 -2.99
N ASN A 275 -20.40 -4.93 -1.88
CA ASN A 275 -21.67 -4.22 -1.81
C ASN A 275 -21.55 -2.77 -2.31
N HIS A 276 -20.44 -2.09 -1.97
CA HIS A 276 -20.17 -0.74 -2.46
C HIS A 276 -19.96 -0.72 -3.96
N ALA A 277 -19.27 -1.73 -4.51
CA ALA A 277 -19.06 -1.90 -5.94
C ALA A 277 -20.34 -2.33 -6.70
N GLY A 278 -21.29 -2.94 -6.01
CA GLY A 278 -22.45 -3.60 -6.62
C GLY A 278 -22.03 -4.84 -7.41
N LEU A 279 -21.03 -5.57 -6.92
CA LEU A 279 -20.45 -6.75 -7.57
C LEU A 279 -20.63 -8.00 -6.70
N PRO A 280 -20.95 -9.14 -7.29
CA PRO A 280 -20.88 -10.40 -6.58
C PRO A 280 -19.42 -10.88 -6.48
N PRO A 281 -19.07 -11.78 -5.53
CA PRO A 281 -17.70 -12.27 -5.31
C PRO A 281 -17.04 -12.85 -6.58
N GLU A 282 -17.78 -13.51 -7.44
CA GLU A 282 -17.30 -14.14 -8.67
C GLU A 282 -16.79 -13.13 -9.71
N SER A 283 -17.10 -11.85 -9.53
CA SER A 283 -16.57 -10.77 -10.37
C SER A 283 -15.11 -10.48 -10.11
N ILE A 284 -14.58 -10.91 -8.95
CA ILE A 284 -13.18 -10.69 -8.58
C ILE A 284 -12.32 -11.79 -9.18
N GLY A 285 -11.50 -11.41 -10.15
CA GLY A 285 -10.61 -12.36 -10.84
C GLY A 285 -9.26 -12.57 -10.16
N TRP A 286 -8.85 -11.65 -9.27
CA TRP A 286 -7.61 -11.76 -8.51
C TRP A 286 -7.64 -10.93 -7.23
N ILE A 287 -7.04 -11.45 -6.17
CA ILE A 287 -6.89 -10.79 -4.88
C ILE A 287 -5.39 -10.62 -4.57
N ASN A 288 -4.93 -9.39 -4.41
CA ASN A 288 -3.66 -9.11 -3.74
C ASN A 288 -3.89 -9.18 -2.24
N LEU A 289 -3.39 -10.25 -1.63
CA LEU A 289 -3.59 -10.56 -0.23
C LEU A 289 -2.70 -9.70 0.69
N HIS A 290 -3.16 -9.42 1.89
CA HIS A 290 -2.30 -8.87 2.92
C HIS A 290 -1.12 -9.80 3.23
N GLY A 291 -1.36 -11.09 3.41
CA GLY A 291 -0.40 -12.19 3.36
C GLY A 291 0.97 -11.86 3.93
N THR A 292 1.08 -11.67 5.24
CA THR A 292 2.31 -11.20 5.90
C THR A 292 3.34 -12.32 6.14
N GLY A 293 2.93 -13.58 6.06
CA GLY A 293 3.76 -14.71 6.45
C GLY A 293 3.75 -14.98 7.96
N THR A 294 2.85 -14.34 8.73
CA THR A 294 2.66 -14.64 10.15
C THR A 294 1.57 -15.67 10.34
N LEU A 295 1.70 -16.49 11.41
CA LEU A 295 0.73 -17.55 11.71
C LEU A 295 -0.69 -17.01 11.85
N LEU A 296 -0.85 -15.90 12.59
CA LEU A 296 -2.16 -15.35 12.92
C LEU A 296 -2.83 -14.66 11.74
N ASN A 297 -2.09 -13.79 11.02
CA ASN A 297 -2.67 -13.06 9.89
C ASN A 297 -3.08 -13.99 8.77
N ASP A 298 -2.19 -14.89 8.35
CA ASP A 298 -2.47 -15.76 7.20
C ASP A 298 -3.59 -16.76 7.52
N GLY A 299 -3.66 -17.19 8.78
CA GLY A 299 -4.77 -18.03 9.26
C GLY A 299 -6.10 -17.31 9.25
N MET A 300 -6.14 -16.07 9.72
CA MET A 300 -7.32 -15.21 9.70
C MET A 300 -7.75 -14.89 8.26
N GLU A 301 -6.81 -14.45 7.43
CA GLU A 301 -7.08 -14.03 6.04
C GLU A 301 -7.55 -15.19 5.18
N SER A 302 -6.95 -16.39 5.31
CA SER A 302 -7.41 -17.59 4.60
C SER A 302 -8.88 -17.91 4.91
N ARG A 303 -9.31 -17.75 6.17
CA ARG A 303 -10.72 -17.96 6.56
C ARG A 303 -11.62 -16.92 5.92
N ALA A 304 -11.25 -15.65 5.98
CA ALA A 304 -12.04 -14.56 5.39
C ALA A 304 -12.18 -14.71 3.87
N VAL A 305 -11.09 -15.05 3.17
CA VAL A 305 -11.11 -15.26 1.71
C VAL A 305 -11.95 -16.48 1.35
N ALA A 306 -11.78 -17.61 2.05
CA ALA A 306 -12.57 -18.81 1.80
C ALA A 306 -14.07 -18.61 2.07
N GLU A 307 -14.42 -17.84 3.11
CA GLU A 307 -15.81 -17.51 3.43
C GLU A 307 -16.47 -16.66 2.34
N VAL A 308 -15.77 -15.62 1.84
CA VAL A 308 -16.36 -14.65 0.90
C VAL A 308 -16.27 -15.11 -0.55
N PHE A 309 -15.15 -15.73 -0.94
CA PHE A 309 -14.84 -16.04 -2.34
C PHE A 309 -14.76 -17.55 -2.64
N GLY A 310 -14.84 -18.39 -1.63
CA GLY A 310 -14.57 -19.82 -1.78
C GLY A 310 -13.11 -20.12 -2.08
N SER A 311 -12.85 -21.24 -2.76
CA SER A 311 -11.49 -21.75 -3.01
C SER A 311 -10.98 -21.53 -4.44
N GLN A 312 -11.68 -20.77 -5.28
CA GLN A 312 -11.37 -20.67 -6.71
C GLN A 312 -10.82 -19.32 -7.15
N THR A 313 -11.06 -18.25 -6.37
CA THR A 313 -10.57 -16.91 -6.74
C THR A 313 -9.05 -16.84 -6.59
N ALA A 314 -8.36 -16.55 -7.70
CA ALA A 314 -6.91 -16.42 -7.72
C ALA A 314 -6.42 -15.40 -6.70
N ALA A 315 -5.40 -15.73 -5.93
CA ALA A 315 -4.90 -14.89 -4.86
C ALA A 315 -3.37 -14.99 -4.71
N THR A 316 -2.73 -13.89 -4.31
CA THR A 316 -1.27 -13.81 -4.16
C THR A 316 -0.90 -12.81 -3.07
N SER A 317 0.10 -13.11 -2.25
CA SER A 317 0.82 -12.10 -1.48
C SER A 317 2.07 -11.64 -2.23
N THR A 318 2.22 -10.34 -2.41
CA THR A 318 3.39 -9.74 -3.06
C THR A 318 4.50 -9.37 -2.07
N LYS A 319 4.30 -9.59 -0.78
CA LYS A 319 5.25 -9.23 0.30
C LYS A 319 6.59 -9.96 0.27
N PRO A 320 6.73 -11.19 -0.27
CA PRO A 320 8.05 -11.77 -0.51
C PRO A 320 8.95 -10.96 -1.44
N LEU A 321 8.36 -10.05 -2.24
CA LEU A 321 9.07 -9.20 -3.20
C LEU A 321 9.31 -7.77 -2.70
N THR A 322 8.49 -7.25 -1.80
CA THR A 322 8.55 -5.85 -1.36
C THR A 322 8.92 -5.70 0.11
N GLY A 323 8.79 -6.77 0.89
CA GLY A 323 8.60 -6.67 2.32
C GLY A 323 7.21 -6.08 2.63
N HIS A 324 6.86 -6.05 3.90
CA HIS A 324 5.68 -5.34 4.37
C HIS A 324 6.00 -3.85 4.51
N THR A 325 5.48 -3.03 3.62
CA THR A 325 5.78 -1.59 3.54
C THR A 325 4.88 -0.74 4.44
N LEU A 326 4.33 -1.35 5.49
CA LEU A 326 3.57 -0.72 6.58
C LEU A 326 2.46 0.22 6.08
N GLY A 327 2.51 1.50 6.41
CA GLY A 327 1.51 2.47 6.00
C GLY A 327 1.44 2.72 4.48
N ALA A 328 2.51 2.45 3.74
CA ALA A 328 2.49 2.50 2.28
C ALA A 328 1.83 1.28 1.64
N ALA A 329 1.76 0.13 2.33
CA ALA A 329 1.38 -1.17 1.77
C ALA A 329 0.06 -1.13 0.98
N GLY A 330 -0.99 -0.58 1.57
CA GLY A 330 -2.31 -0.56 0.92
C GLY A 330 -2.36 0.29 -0.36
N ALA A 331 -1.54 1.34 -0.48
CA ALA A 331 -1.43 2.14 -1.69
C ALA A 331 -0.55 1.46 -2.75
N LEU A 332 0.56 0.84 -2.33
CA LEU A 332 1.45 0.09 -3.21
C LEU A 332 0.73 -1.11 -3.83
N GLU A 333 0.02 -1.89 -3.01
CA GLU A 333 -0.73 -3.06 -3.45
C GLU A 333 -1.94 -2.66 -4.33
N ALA A 334 -2.57 -1.51 -4.07
CA ALA A 334 -3.56 -0.92 -4.96
C ALA A 334 -2.96 -0.58 -6.33
N ALA A 335 -1.71 -0.06 -6.37
CA ALA A 335 -1.00 0.21 -7.62
C ALA A 335 -0.67 -1.08 -8.37
N PHE A 336 -0.40 -2.17 -7.66
CA PHE A 336 -0.22 -3.49 -8.28
C PHE A 336 -1.53 -3.99 -8.90
N VAL A 337 -2.64 -3.91 -8.17
CA VAL A 337 -3.96 -4.28 -8.74
C VAL A 337 -4.27 -3.43 -9.97
N TRP A 338 -4.02 -2.12 -9.90
CA TRP A 338 -4.19 -1.21 -11.03
C TRP A 338 -3.38 -1.66 -12.26
N GLY A 339 -2.08 -1.89 -12.10
CA GLY A 339 -1.18 -2.26 -13.19
C GLY A 339 -1.46 -3.66 -13.77
N ILE A 340 -1.78 -4.63 -12.89
CA ILE A 340 -2.12 -6.00 -13.31
C ILE A 340 -3.47 -6.03 -14.05
N ALA A 341 -4.44 -5.18 -13.69
CA ALA A 341 -5.72 -5.06 -14.39
C ALA A 341 -5.61 -4.28 -15.72
N SER A 342 -4.64 -3.38 -15.85
CA SER A 342 -4.42 -2.58 -17.05
C SER A 342 -4.12 -3.45 -18.27
N ARG A 343 -4.97 -3.40 -19.31
CA ARG A 343 -4.72 -4.14 -20.56
C ARG A 343 -3.53 -3.58 -21.33
N ARG A 344 -3.23 -2.31 -21.16
CA ARG A 344 -2.07 -1.65 -21.77
C ARG A 344 -0.77 -2.17 -21.19
N ASP A 345 -0.69 -2.27 -19.84
CA ASP A 345 0.53 -2.60 -19.13
C ASP A 345 0.72 -4.11 -18.92
N ASN A 346 -0.37 -4.87 -18.98
CA ASN A 346 -0.41 -6.32 -18.86
C ASN A 346 -1.29 -6.94 -19.97
N PRO A 347 -0.89 -6.84 -21.24
CA PRO A 347 -1.72 -7.29 -22.37
C PRO A 347 -2.09 -8.79 -22.30
N ASP A 348 -1.16 -9.62 -21.84
CA ASP A 348 -1.33 -11.08 -21.77
C ASP A 348 -2.26 -11.53 -20.62
N GLY A 349 -2.65 -10.61 -19.73
CA GLY A 349 -3.47 -10.93 -18.58
C GLY A 349 -2.80 -11.87 -17.59
N SER A 350 -1.49 -11.81 -17.45
CA SER A 350 -0.74 -12.61 -16.48
C SER A 350 -1.05 -12.17 -15.05
N LEU A 351 -1.06 -13.12 -14.11
CA LEU A 351 -1.16 -12.84 -12.67
C LEU A 351 0.18 -13.09 -11.99
N PRO A 352 0.54 -12.32 -10.95
CA PRO A 352 1.76 -12.56 -10.19
C PRO A 352 1.73 -13.96 -9.56
N PRO A 353 2.78 -14.77 -9.68
CA PRO A 353 2.84 -16.04 -8.98
C PRO A 353 3.04 -15.83 -7.47
N GLN A 354 2.44 -16.69 -6.66
CA GLN A 354 2.76 -16.77 -5.25
C GLN A 354 4.19 -17.28 -5.07
N LEU A 355 5.02 -16.50 -4.40
CA LEU A 355 6.37 -16.91 -4.03
C LEU A 355 6.34 -17.54 -2.64
N TRP A 356 6.60 -18.84 -2.58
CA TRP A 356 6.59 -19.64 -1.37
C TRP A 356 7.26 -21.00 -1.62
N ASP A 357 7.46 -21.78 -0.57
CA ASP A 357 8.12 -23.10 -0.64
C ASP A 357 7.19 -24.24 -1.13
N GLY A 358 5.95 -23.94 -1.45
CA GLY A 358 4.96 -24.92 -1.92
C GLY A 358 4.42 -25.85 -0.81
N GLN A 359 4.73 -25.61 0.46
CA GLN A 359 4.30 -26.45 1.57
C GLN A 359 2.95 -25.96 2.12
N THR A 360 1.88 -26.62 1.72
CA THR A 360 0.52 -26.31 2.19
C THR A 360 0.38 -26.55 3.69
N ASP A 361 -0.36 -25.69 4.36
CA ASP A 361 -0.74 -25.84 5.76
C ASP A 361 -2.14 -26.46 5.83
N PRO A 362 -2.28 -27.71 6.33
CA PRO A 362 -3.58 -28.39 6.40
C PRO A 362 -4.57 -27.74 7.40
N GLU A 363 -4.09 -26.85 8.27
CA GLU A 363 -4.94 -26.13 9.23
C GLU A 363 -5.60 -24.90 8.61
N LEU A 364 -5.12 -24.46 7.42
CA LEU A 364 -5.70 -23.33 6.71
C LEU A 364 -6.78 -23.78 5.71
N PRO A 365 -7.89 -23.04 5.58
CA PRO A 365 -8.78 -23.22 4.46
C PRO A 365 -8.04 -23.09 3.13
N SER A 366 -8.38 -23.93 2.16
CA SER A 366 -7.78 -23.87 0.83
C SER A 366 -8.19 -22.59 0.11
N ILE A 367 -7.21 -21.83 -0.37
CA ILE A 367 -7.35 -20.68 -1.26
C ILE A 367 -6.53 -20.90 -2.52
N ALA A 368 -6.93 -20.32 -3.66
CA ALA A 368 -6.28 -20.53 -4.94
C ALA A 368 -5.03 -19.63 -5.08
N LEU A 369 -3.92 -20.02 -4.45
CA LEU A 369 -2.65 -19.33 -4.63
C LEU A 369 -2.17 -19.47 -6.08
N THR A 370 -1.81 -18.34 -6.70
CA THR A 370 -1.41 -18.28 -8.12
C THR A 370 -0.07 -18.96 -8.39
N VAL A 371 0.09 -19.40 -9.62
CA VAL A 371 1.34 -19.95 -10.16
C VAL A 371 1.73 -19.15 -11.42
N SER A 372 2.93 -19.37 -11.98
CA SER A 372 3.44 -18.61 -13.13
C SER A 372 2.58 -18.71 -14.40
N SER A 373 1.77 -19.76 -14.51
CA SER A 373 0.80 -19.91 -15.61
C SER A 373 -0.56 -19.24 -15.34
N SER A 374 -0.79 -18.72 -14.14
CA SER A 374 -2.07 -18.08 -13.77
C SER A 374 -2.34 -16.85 -14.63
N ARG A 375 -3.60 -16.70 -15.03
CA ARG A 375 -4.07 -15.59 -15.88
C ARG A 375 -5.40 -15.08 -15.35
N TRP A 376 -5.71 -13.84 -15.71
CA TRP A 376 -7.06 -13.31 -15.51
C TRP A 376 -8.08 -14.25 -16.15
N PRO A 377 -9.23 -14.50 -15.50
CA PRO A 377 -10.35 -15.16 -16.16
C PRO A 377 -10.82 -14.33 -17.37
N GLN A 378 -11.51 -14.98 -18.30
CA GLN A 378 -12.09 -14.26 -19.43
C GLN A 378 -13.09 -13.20 -18.95
N GLY A 379 -13.13 -12.08 -19.66
CA GLY A 379 -14.02 -10.97 -19.35
C GLY A 379 -13.29 -9.76 -18.76
N ARG A 380 -13.94 -9.08 -17.82
CA ARG A 380 -13.41 -7.88 -17.17
C ARG A 380 -12.34 -8.23 -16.14
N ARG A 381 -11.31 -7.38 -16.10
CA ARG A 381 -10.25 -7.52 -15.11
C ARG A 381 -10.58 -6.66 -13.89
N ILE A 382 -11.05 -7.31 -12.84
CA ILE A 382 -11.41 -6.69 -11.57
C ILE A 382 -10.65 -7.40 -10.46
N GLY A 383 -9.81 -6.66 -9.76
CA GLY A 383 -9.02 -7.17 -8.64
C GLY A 383 -9.40 -6.52 -7.32
N ALA A 384 -9.09 -7.21 -6.24
CA ALA A 384 -9.19 -6.69 -4.89
C ALA A 384 -7.80 -6.60 -4.25
N SER A 385 -7.60 -5.63 -3.35
CA SER A 385 -6.44 -5.55 -2.45
C SER A 385 -6.94 -5.50 -1.02
N SER A 386 -6.40 -6.37 -0.16
CA SER A 386 -6.72 -6.44 1.27
C SER A 386 -5.58 -5.92 2.12
N SER A 387 -5.92 -5.18 3.15
CA SER A 387 -4.98 -4.69 4.15
C SER A 387 -5.58 -4.87 5.53
N PHE A 388 -4.86 -5.57 6.41
CA PHE A 388 -5.26 -5.83 7.79
C PHE A 388 -4.17 -5.32 8.72
N ALA A 389 -4.55 -4.59 9.77
CA ALA A 389 -3.58 -3.84 10.54
C ALA A 389 -3.68 -4.14 12.02
N PHE A 390 -2.58 -3.95 12.73
CA PHE A 390 -2.57 -3.82 14.17
C PHE A 390 -3.58 -2.75 14.60
N GLY A 391 -4.22 -2.95 15.76
CA GLY A 391 -5.39 -2.19 16.19
C GLY A 391 -6.71 -2.72 15.61
N GLY A 392 -6.67 -3.79 14.80
CA GLY A 392 -7.85 -4.44 14.22
C GLY A 392 -8.49 -3.66 13.07
N ASN A 393 -7.78 -2.73 12.44
CA ASN A 393 -8.28 -2.03 11.27
C ASN A 393 -8.18 -2.89 10.01
N ASN A 394 -9.29 -3.06 9.31
CA ASN A 394 -9.38 -3.79 8.05
C ASN A 394 -9.77 -2.85 6.91
N SER A 395 -9.19 -3.04 5.73
CA SER A 395 -9.51 -2.26 4.54
C SER A 395 -9.39 -3.13 3.29
N VAL A 396 -10.34 -2.97 2.38
CA VAL A 396 -10.36 -3.64 1.08
C VAL A 396 -10.67 -2.61 0.00
N LEU A 397 -9.92 -2.67 -1.10
CA LEU A 397 -10.12 -1.87 -2.30
C LEU A 397 -10.44 -2.78 -3.47
N ILE A 398 -11.40 -2.41 -4.32
CA ILE A 398 -11.73 -3.11 -5.57
C ILE A 398 -11.45 -2.16 -6.73
N ILE A 399 -10.52 -2.55 -7.60
CA ILE A 399 -10.04 -1.75 -8.73
C ILE A 399 -10.12 -2.60 -9.99
N GLY A 400 -10.50 -2.02 -11.11
CA GLY A 400 -10.54 -2.76 -12.38
C GLY A 400 -11.43 -2.11 -13.43
N GLU A 401 -11.76 -2.86 -14.47
CA GLU A 401 -12.50 -2.38 -15.62
C GLU A 401 -13.98 -2.15 -15.31
N GLU A 402 -14.51 -1.08 -15.85
CA GLU A 402 -15.95 -0.81 -15.79
C GLU A 402 -16.79 -1.75 -16.66
N HIS A 403 -18.08 -1.81 -16.37
CA HIS A 403 -19.05 -2.26 -17.39
C HIS A 403 -18.99 -1.28 -18.58
N ALA A 404 -18.86 -1.81 -19.79
CA ALA A 404 -19.24 -1.02 -20.95
C ALA A 404 -20.69 -0.54 -20.69
N PRO A 405 -20.99 0.77 -20.97
CA PRO A 405 -22.37 1.18 -20.93
C PRO A 405 -23.15 0.24 -21.84
N MET A 406 -24.25 -0.35 -21.32
CA MET A 406 -25.17 -1.08 -22.18
C MET A 406 -25.61 -0.08 -23.26
N SER A 407 -25.29 -0.39 -24.50
CA SER A 407 -25.85 0.34 -25.64
C SER A 407 -27.36 0.11 -25.59
N ASP A 408 -28.10 1.17 -25.28
CA ASP A 408 -29.56 1.20 -25.40
C ASP A 408 -30.00 0.92 -26.83
#